data_53459b5cb831d99c0476a2ee823341bd
#
_entry.id   53459b5cb831d99c0476a2ee823341bd
#
_cell.length_a   1.000
_cell.length_b   1.000
_cell.length_c   1.000
_cell.angle_alpha   90.00
_cell.angle_beta   90.00
_cell.angle_gamma   90.00
#
_symmetry.space_group_name_H-M   'P 1'
#
loop_
_entity.id
_entity.type
_entity.pdbx_description
1 polymer ?
#
loop_
_entity_poly.entity_id
_entity_poly.type
_entity_poly.pdbx_seq_one_letter_code
_entity_poly.pdbx_strand_id
1 'polypeptide(L)'
;MKTIVVSAPGKIHFLGEHAVVYGKPAFLAAINKRIFVTISETRQKKIDDLLLEELKKVIEHAIKKKYKSFKSSPYSISISSDIPIGSGLGSSAALSAALTLALLTFLGIHDDKTTIFDIAYTGESFFHGNPSGGDLATVIEGGLLWYRKEFDFLKIFTHLLFKPHKNIGQFILINSGKPKESTKDMVEKVSQLKIASPQKTQALFDSQEELTKQMVILLKDGDEDSLIECIKLGERNLEKLGVVGEKAQSLIRVIERLGGAAKINGGGGFKEGSGMLLVYHKDVERLLNYAKQKNLEVLKIKIGAEGLRRDE
;
A
#
# COMPACT_ATOMS: atom_id res chain seq x y z
N MET A 1 25.43 -15.59 18.08
CA MET A 1 24.41 -15.89 17.07
C MET A 1 24.09 -14.61 16.33
N LYS A 2 24.10 -14.65 15.01
CA LYS A 2 23.78 -13.48 14.17
C LYS A 2 22.28 -13.27 14.18
N THR A 3 21.83 -12.07 14.55
CA THR A 3 20.42 -11.66 14.46
C THR A 3 20.35 -10.43 13.59
N ILE A 4 19.40 -10.39 12.68
CA ILE A 4 19.13 -9.27 11.77
C ILE A 4 17.68 -8.87 11.94
N VAL A 5 17.43 -7.60 12.17
CA VAL A 5 16.10 -6.99 12.25
C VAL A 5 15.95 -5.99 11.11
N VAL A 6 14.93 -6.17 10.31
CA VAL A 6 14.59 -5.29 9.18
C VAL A 6 13.12 -4.91 9.29
N SER A 7 12.81 -3.65 9.02
CA SER A 7 11.43 -3.23 8.94
C SER A 7 11.09 -2.46 7.66
N ALA A 8 9.85 -2.61 7.22
CA ALA A 8 9.27 -1.86 6.12
C ALA A 8 7.96 -1.20 6.54
N PRO A 9 7.68 0.03 6.11
CA PRO A 9 6.43 0.71 6.41
C PRO A 9 5.27 0.14 5.61
N GLY A 10 4.05 0.38 6.07
CA GLY A 10 2.86 0.31 5.23
C GLY A 10 2.77 1.52 4.31
N LYS A 11 1.78 1.50 3.44
CA LYS A 11 1.51 2.60 2.50
C LYS A 11 0.02 2.93 2.44
N ILE A 12 -0.27 4.12 1.97
CA ILE A 12 -1.59 4.54 1.51
C ILE A 12 -1.51 5.03 0.07
N HIS A 13 -2.62 4.93 -0.64
CA HIS A 13 -2.85 5.66 -1.87
C HIS A 13 -3.65 6.92 -1.53
N PHE A 14 -3.13 8.08 -1.86
CA PHE A 14 -3.96 9.29 -1.87
C PHE A 14 -4.95 9.22 -3.02
N LEU A 15 -4.46 8.97 -4.23
CA LEU A 15 -5.27 8.72 -5.43
C LEU A 15 -4.46 7.93 -6.47
N GLY A 16 -5.15 7.41 -7.50
CA GLY A 16 -4.55 6.71 -8.64
C GLY A 16 -4.72 5.19 -8.62
N GLU A 17 -5.44 4.63 -7.61
CA GLU A 17 -5.78 3.22 -7.59
C GLU A 17 -6.43 2.77 -8.89
N HIS A 18 -6.19 1.56 -9.30
CA HIS A 18 -6.64 0.94 -10.56
C HIS A 18 -6.14 1.66 -11.82
N ALA A 19 -6.26 2.99 -11.92
CA ALA A 19 -5.78 3.76 -13.06
C ALA A 19 -4.28 3.60 -13.30
N VAL A 20 -3.49 3.36 -12.23
CA VAL A 20 -2.04 3.13 -12.31
C VAL A 20 -1.66 1.89 -13.11
N VAL A 21 -2.51 0.88 -13.17
CA VAL A 21 -2.31 -0.33 -13.99
C VAL A 21 -2.39 0.00 -15.48
N TYR A 22 -3.02 1.11 -15.83
CA TYR A 22 -3.24 1.60 -17.21
C TYR A 22 -2.38 2.83 -17.54
N GLY A 23 -1.21 2.96 -16.87
CA GLY A 23 -0.25 4.03 -17.18
C GLY A 23 -0.61 5.40 -16.62
N LYS A 24 -1.64 5.51 -15.77
CA LYS A 24 -1.95 6.77 -15.08
C LYS A 24 -1.10 6.90 -13.82
N PRO A 25 -0.84 8.13 -13.35
CA PRO A 25 -0.07 8.31 -12.13
C PRO A 25 -0.85 7.86 -10.89
N ALA A 26 -0.10 7.48 -9.87
CA ALA A 26 -0.59 7.30 -8.51
C ALA A 26 0.23 8.17 -7.54
N PHE A 27 -0.44 8.75 -6.56
CA PHE A 27 0.18 9.44 -5.46
C PHE A 27 0.07 8.57 -4.20
N LEU A 28 1.22 8.12 -3.70
CA LEU A 28 1.34 7.22 -2.56
C LEU A 28 2.12 7.87 -1.42
N ALA A 29 1.92 7.35 -0.23
CA ALA A 29 2.71 7.74 0.92
C ALA A 29 3.01 6.53 1.82
N ALA A 30 4.23 6.43 2.28
CA ALA A 30 4.58 5.53 3.37
C ALA A 30 3.96 6.03 4.69
N ILE A 31 3.54 5.10 5.55
CA ILE A 31 2.93 5.40 6.86
C ILE A 31 3.75 4.82 8.00
N ASN A 32 3.58 5.37 9.20
CA ASN A 32 4.30 4.98 10.41
C ASN A 32 3.84 3.64 11.05
N LYS A 33 3.15 2.80 10.29
CA LYS A 33 2.84 1.41 10.67
C LYS A 33 3.79 0.50 9.92
N ARG A 34 4.45 -0.43 10.61
CA ARG A 34 5.56 -1.21 10.03
C ARG A 34 5.36 -2.71 10.20
N ILE A 35 5.97 -3.45 9.32
CA ILE A 35 6.24 -4.88 9.48
C ILE A 35 7.72 -5.02 9.84
N PHE A 36 8.00 -5.87 10.82
CA PHE A 36 9.34 -6.23 11.25
C PHE A 36 9.60 -7.70 10.90
N VAL A 37 10.72 -7.97 10.26
CA VAL A 37 11.22 -9.31 9.97
C VAL A 37 12.51 -9.50 10.72
N THR A 38 12.55 -10.50 11.58
CA THR A 38 13.75 -10.90 12.32
C THR A 38 14.26 -12.24 11.80
N ILE A 39 15.52 -12.28 11.38
CA ILE A 39 16.22 -13.53 11.04
C ILE A 39 17.27 -13.79 12.10
N SER A 40 17.22 -14.96 12.75
CA SER A 40 18.18 -15.37 13.76
C SER A 40 18.84 -16.68 13.39
N GLU A 41 20.18 -16.72 13.47
CA GLU A 41 20.94 -17.95 13.30
C GLU A 41 20.50 -18.99 14.36
N THR A 42 20.27 -20.23 13.96
CA THR A 42 19.81 -21.30 14.85
C THR A 42 20.40 -22.64 14.43
N ARG A 43 20.39 -23.62 15.34
CA ARG A 43 20.77 -25.01 15.04
C ARG A 43 19.66 -25.79 14.34
N GLN A 44 18.43 -25.37 14.49
CA GLN A 44 17.25 -26.03 13.88
C GLN A 44 16.45 -24.99 13.12
N LYS A 45 16.16 -25.27 11.85
CA LYS A 45 15.29 -24.44 11.03
C LYS A 45 13.88 -24.46 11.61
N LYS A 46 13.32 -23.28 11.92
CA LYS A 46 11.96 -23.13 12.42
C LYS A 46 11.23 -22.03 11.69
N ILE A 47 10.22 -22.40 10.91
CA ILE A 47 9.23 -21.50 10.32
C ILE A 47 7.90 -22.23 10.44
N ASP A 48 7.01 -21.69 11.28
CA ASP A 48 5.75 -22.35 11.62
C ASP A 48 4.59 -21.95 10.67
N ASP A 49 4.81 -20.98 9.76
CA ASP A 49 3.82 -20.47 8.81
C ASP A 49 4.13 -20.95 7.38
N LEU A 50 3.21 -21.73 6.79
CA LEU A 50 3.35 -22.30 5.46
C LEU A 50 3.46 -21.21 4.36
N LEU A 51 2.67 -20.13 4.46
CA LEU A 51 2.69 -19.05 3.49
C LEU A 51 4.03 -18.31 3.53
N LEU A 52 4.56 -18.08 4.72
CA LEU A 52 5.89 -17.48 4.90
C LEU A 52 7.00 -18.39 4.34
N GLU A 53 6.91 -19.70 4.54
CA GLU A 53 7.89 -20.64 3.98
C GLU A 53 7.85 -20.65 2.44
N GLU A 54 6.67 -20.56 1.83
CA GLU A 54 6.54 -20.48 0.36
C GLU A 54 7.08 -19.13 -0.16
N LEU A 55 6.71 -18.02 0.45
CA LEU A 55 7.25 -16.71 0.09
C LEU A 55 8.78 -16.67 0.19
N LYS A 56 9.32 -17.22 1.28
CA LYS A 56 10.77 -17.33 1.47
C LYS A 56 11.43 -18.11 0.35
N LYS A 57 10.87 -19.27 -0.07
CA LYS A 57 11.41 -20.08 -1.18
C LYS A 57 11.45 -19.27 -2.48
N VAL A 58 10.40 -18.50 -2.78
CA VAL A 58 10.32 -17.62 -3.96
C VAL A 58 11.46 -16.59 -3.93
N ILE A 59 11.62 -15.90 -2.81
CA ILE A 59 12.66 -14.86 -2.65
C ILE A 59 14.06 -15.48 -2.67
N GLU A 60 14.30 -16.59 -1.97
CA GLU A 60 15.59 -17.31 -2.02
C GLU A 60 15.93 -17.77 -3.43
N HIS A 61 14.95 -18.23 -4.20
CA HIS A 61 15.15 -18.62 -5.59
C HIS A 61 15.61 -17.41 -6.44
N ALA A 62 14.96 -16.25 -6.27
CA ALA A 62 15.35 -15.02 -6.97
C ALA A 62 16.78 -14.57 -6.58
N ILE A 63 17.13 -14.64 -5.29
CA ILE A 63 18.47 -14.36 -4.80
C ILE A 63 19.50 -15.33 -5.44
N LYS A 64 19.23 -16.65 -5.45
CA LYS A 64 20.11 -17.66 -6.05
C LYS A 64 20.32 -17.44 -7.54
N LYS A 65 19.28 -17.05 -8.26
CA LYS A 65 19.38 -16.75 -9.70
C LYS A 65 20.33 -15.59 -9.98
N LYS A 66 20.36 -14.56 -9.08
CA LYS A 66 21.21 -13.38 -9.25
C LYS A 66 22.66 -13.61 -8.75
N TYR A 67 22.81 -14.31 -7.61
CA TYR A 67 24.08 -14.47 -6.90
C TYR A 67 24.54 -15.93 -6.83
N LYS A 68 24.80 -16.56 -7.90
CA LYS A 68 25.19 -17.97 -8.18
C LYS A 68 25.66 -18.86 -7.01
N SER A 69 26.28 -18.34 -5.95
CA SER A 69 26.64 -19.11 -4.76
C SER A 69 26.70 -18.24 -3.49
N PHE A 70 26.08 -18.71 -2.43
CA PHE A 70 26.26 -18.21 -1.07
C PHE A 70 26.13 -19.38 -0.08
N LYS A 71 26.84 -19.30 1.03
CA LYS A 71 26.70 -20.24 2.15
C LYS A 71 25.69 -19.66 3.14
N SER A 72 24.72 -20.44 3.52
CA SER A 72 23.75 -20.09 4.54
C SER A 72 23.83 -21.05 5.72
N SER A 73 24.01 -20.51 6.92
CA SER A 73 23.75 -21.27 8.14
C SER A 73 22.25 -21.46 8.32
N PRO A 74 21.80 -22.48 9.07
CA PRO A 74 20.40 -22.60 9.45
C PRO A 74 19.91 -21.38 10.22
N TYR A 75 18.70 -20.93 9.93
CA TYR A 75 18.09 -19.74 10.57
C TYR A 75 16.59 -19.92 10.78
N SER A 76 16.06 -19.16 11.73
CA SER A 76 14.62 -18.98 11.94
C SER A 76 14.18 -17.59 11.47
N ILE A 77 12.91 -17.47 11.12
CA ILE A 77 12.28 -16.19 10.77
C ILE A 77 11.12 -15.96 11.72
N SER A 78 11.01 -14.77 12.25
CA SER A 78 9.83 -14.28 12.96
C SER A 78 9.36 -12.95 12.39
N ILE A 79 8.04 -12.72 12.43
CA ILE A 79 7.39 -11.53 11.91
C ILE A 79 6.55 -10.89 13.02
N SER A 80 6.66 -9.56 13.13
CA SER A 80 5.75 -8.73 13.90
C SER A 80 5.21 -7.61 13.01
N SER A 81 3.94 -7.26 13.15
CA SER A 81 3.29 -6.30 12.25
C SER A 81 2.31 -5.38 12.97
N ASP A 82 2.48 -4.07 12.75
CA ASP A 82 1.50 -3.04 13.09
C ASP A 82 0.50 -2.78 11.95
N ILE A 83 0.67 -3.46 10.80
CA ILE A 83 -0.16 -3.29 9.61
C ILE A 83 -1.20 -4.42 9.60
N PRO A 84 -2.50 -4.12 9.63
CA PRO A 84 -3.54 -5.13 9.48
C PRO A 84 -3.43 -5.85 8.13
N ILE A 85 -3.47 -7.19 8.17
CA ILE A 85 -3.32 -8.01 6.95
C ILE A 85 -4.58 -7.89 6.07
N GLY A 86 -4.39 -7.73 4.76
CA GLY A 86 -5.49 -7.67 3.79
C GLY A 86 -6.34 -6.41 3.88
N SER A 87 -5.79 -5.33 4.40
CA SER A 87 -6.47 -4.05 4.65
C SER A 87 -6.26 -2.99 3.57
N GLY A 88 -5.51 -3.31 2.50
CA GLY A 88 -5.14 -2.35 1.45
C GLY A 88 -3.92 -1.48 1.78
N LEU A 89 -3.27 -1.72 2.93
CA LEU A 89 -2.15 -0.92 3.43
C LEU A 89 -0.77 -1.42 2.98
N GLY A 90 -0.69 -2.31 1.98
CA GLY A 90 0.56 -2.79 1.40
C GLY A 90 1.33 -3.77 2.30
N SER A 91 0.62 -4.58 3.13
CA SER A 91 1.27 -5.55 4.01
C SER A 91 2.10 -6.60 3.26
N SER A 92 1.65 -7.06 2.08
CA SER A 92 2.40 -7.99 1.23
C SER A 92 3.70 -7.37 0.69
N ALA A 93 3.63 -6.13 0.20
CA ALA A 93 4.78 -5.38 -0.30
C ALA A 93 5.81 -5.13 0.83
N ALA A 94 5.33 -4.70 1.99
CA ALA A 94 6.18 -4.49 3.16
C ALA A 94 6.86 -5.79 3.62
N LEU A 95 6.13 -6.91 3.64
CA LEU A 95 6.69 -8.21 3.98
C LEU A 95 7.71 -8.68 2.96
N SER A 96 7.39 -8.60 1.66
CA SER A 96 8.29 -8.99 0.57
C SER A 96 9.59 -8.17 0.58
N ALA A 97 9.50 -6.86 0.80
CA ALA A 97 10.65 -5.97 0.89
C ALA A 97 11.51 -6.27 2.13
N ALA A 98 10.87 -6.35 3.31
CA ALA A 98 11.58 -6.59 4.57
C ALA A 98 12.26 -7.97 4.59
N LEU A 99 11.57 -9.01 4.11
CA LEU A 99 12.14 -10.36 4.03
C LEU A 99 13.30 -10.42 3.04
N THR A 100 13.20 -9.74 1.90
CA THR A 100 14.28 -9.66 0.91
C THR A 100 15.52 -9.02 1.53
N LEU A 101 15.40 -7.83 2.13
CA LEU A 101 16.56 -7.16 2.74
C LEU A 101 17.11 -7.95 3.93
N ALA A 102 16.27 -8.56 4.75
CA ALA A 102 16.70 -9.38 5.88
C ALA A 102 17.51 -10.60 5.40
N LEU A 103 17.06 -11.31 4.35
CA LEU A 103 17.78 -12.44 3.76
C LEU A 103 19.11 -12.00 3.14
N LEU A 104 19.12 -10.94 2.33
CA LEU A 104 20.36 -10.41 1.74
C LEU A 104 21.38 -10.05 2.83
N THR A 105 20.94 -9.34 3.87
CA THR A 105 21.78 -8.95 5.02
C THR A 105 22.30 -10.17 5.78
N PHE A 106 21.46 -11.17 6.04
CA PHE A 106 21.85 -12.40 6.71
C PHE A 106 22.92 -13.17 5.92
N LEU A 107 22.77 -13.23 4.60
CA LEU A 107 23.70 -13.88 3.68
C LEU A 107 24.99 -13.06 3.45
N GLY A 108 25.10 -11.85 4.00
CA GLY A 108 26.25 -10.96 3.81
C GLY A 108 26.32 -10.34 2.41
N ILE A 109 25.16 -10.28 1.72
CA ILE A 109 25.04 -9.66 0.40
C ILE A 109 24.58 -8.20 0.60
N HIS A 110 25.41 -7.26 0.13
CA HIS A 110 25.05 -5.84 0.12
C HIS A 110 24.54 -5.48 -1.27
N ASP A 111 23.38 -4.83 -1.32
CA ASP A 111 22.78 -4.46 -2.60
C ASP A 111 22.05 -3.12 -2.53
N ASP A 112 21.80 -2.55 -3.71
CA ASP A 112 21.06 -1.31 -3.86
C ASP A 112 19.54 -1.53 -3.82
N LYS A 113 18.81 -0.45 -3.68
CA LYS A 113 17.33 -0.47 -3.63
C LYS A 113 16.71 -1.06 -4.90
N THR A 114 17.34 -0.87 -6.06
CA THR A 114 16.86 -1.40 -7.34
C THR A 114 16.85 -2.92 -7.33
N THR A 115 17.95 -3.52 -6.89
CA THR A 115 18.06 -4.97 -6.77
C THR A 115 17.12 -5.53 -5.71
N ILE A 116 16.98 -4.83 -4.55
CA ILE A 116 16.01 -5.21 -3.54
C ILE A 116 14.59 -5.17 -4.12
N PHE A 117 14.26 -4.12 -4.90
CA PHE A 117 12.98 -4.02 -5.58
C PHE A 117 12.73 -5.19 -6.52
N ASP A 118 13.68 -5.52 -7.39
CA ASP A 118 13.56 -6.61 -8.38
C ASP A 118 13.31 -7.97 -7.71
N ILE A 119 14.05 -8.26 -6.64
CA ILE A 119 13.90 -9.52 -5.88
C ILE A 119 12.57 -9.52 -5.13
N ALA A 120 12.22 -8.45 -4.40
CA ALA A 120 10.98 -8.34 -3.65
C ALA A 120 9.74 -8.35 -4.56
N TYR A 121 9.86 -7.87 -5.82
CA TYR A 121 8.79 -7.91 -6.80
C TYR A 121 8.36 -9.34 -7.14
N THR A 122 9.27 -10.33 -7.03
CA THR A 122 8.91 -11.74 -7.19
C THR A 122 7.99 -12.21 -6.05
N GLY A 123 8.21 -11.71 -4.82
CA GLY A 123 7.34 -11.96 -3.67
C GLY A 123 5.95 -11.30 -3.83
N GLU A 124 5.91 -10.05 -4.33
CA GLU A 124 4.64 -9.39 -4.65
C GLU A 124 3.88 -10.12 -5.77
N SER A 125 4.59 -10.62 -6.78
CA SER A 125 3.98 -11.41 -7.85
C SER A 125 3.41 -12.74 -7.36
N PHE A 126 4.01 -13.33 -6.32
CA PHE A 126 3.47 -14.51 -5.66
C PHE A 126 2.09 -14.25 -5.04
N PHE A 127 1.88 -13.07 -4.43
CA PHE A 127 0.58 -12.71 -3.84
C PHE A 127 -0.45 -12.23 -4.87
N HIS A 128 -0.03 -11.45 -5.87
CA HIS A 128 -0.92 -10.65 -6.71
C HIS A 128 -0.85 -10.97 -8.22
N GLY A 129 0.00 -11.87 -8.64
CA GLY A 129 0.23 -12.22 -10.04
C GLY A 129 1.00 -11.14 -10.80
N ASN A 130 0.34 -10.07 -11.24
CA ASN A 130 0.96 -8.95 -11.96
C ASN A 130 0.74 -7.62 -11.21
N PRO A 131 1.49 -7.34 -10.13
CA PRO A 131 1.37 -6.11 -9.37
C PRO A 131 1.84 -4.89 -10.17
N SER A 132 1.31 -3.70 -9.86
CA SER A 132 1.79 -2.46 -10.48
C SER A 132 3.23 -2.14 -10.09
N GLY A 133 3.64 -2.50 -8.89
CA GLY A 133 4.93 -2.17 -8.29
C GLY A 133 4.91 -0.88 -7.46
N GLY A 134 3.82 -0.10 -7.49
CA GLY A 134 3.72 1.15 -6.75
C GLY A 134 3.76 0.97 -5.23
N ASP A 135 3.11 -0.07 -4.71
CA ASP A 135 3.12 -0.42 -3.30
C ASP A 135 4.55 -0.75 -2.85
N LEU A 136 5.24 -1.58 -3.64
CA LEU A 136 6.61 -1.99 -3.36
C LEU A 136 7.59 -0.82 -3.42
N ALA A 137 7.48 0.05 -4.45
CA ALA A 137 8.29 1.26 -4.54
C ALA A 137 8.10 2.14 -3.28
N THR A 138 6.85 2.32 -2.84
CA THR A 138 6.54 3.17 -1.69
C THR A 138 7.10 2.61 -0.38
N VAL A 139 7.00 1.30 -0.13
CA VAL A 139 7.53 0.71 1.11
C VAL A 139 9.06 0.65 1.14
N ILE A 140 9.72 0.55 -0.03
CA ILE A 140 11.18 0.57 -0.13
C ILE A 140 11.71 2.00 0.01
N GLU A 141 11.13 2.94 -0.71
CA GLU A 141 11.62 4.32 -0.77
C GLU A 141 11.20 5.16 0.43
N GLY A 142 9.97 4.97 0.92
CA GLY A 142 9.39 5.82 1.96
C GLY A 142 8.92 7.17 1.42
N GLY A 143 8.52 8.05 2.34
CA GLY A 143 8.15 9.43 2.02
C GLY A 143 6.83 9.55 1.28
N LEU A 144 6.73 10.59 0.45
CA LEU A 144 5.64 10.85 -0.48
C LEU A 144 6.13 10.52 -1.89
N LEU A 145 5.40 9.71 -2.63
CA LEU A 145 5.86 9.17 -3.91
C LEU A 145 4.84 9.46 -5.02
N TRP A 146 5.32 10.06 -6.10
CA TRP A 146 4.65 10.06 -7.39
C TRP A 146 5.11 8.82 -8.16
N TYR A 147 4.18 7.97 -8.58
CA TYR A 147 4.46 6.70 -9.23
C TYR A 147 3.69 6.58 -10.54
N ARG A 148 4.33 6.00 -11.56
CA ARG A 148 3.71 5.68 -12.85
C ARG A 148 4.27 4.38 -13.43
N LYS A 149 3.40 3.47 -13.82
CA LYS A 149 3.76 2.28 -14.56
C LYS A 149 3.60 2.58 -16.06
N GLU A 150 4.70 2.87 -16.75
CA GLU A 150 4.67 3.14 -18.19
C GLU A 150 4.53 1.83 -18.97
N PHE A 151 5.33 0.82 -18.63
CA PHE A 151 5.30 -0.53 -19.19
C PHE A 151 5.57 -1.56 -18.08
N ASP A 152 5.40 -2.84 -18.39
CA ASP A 152 5.72 -3.90 -17.42
C ASP A 152 7.19 -3.87 -16.98
N PHE A 153 8.09 -3.48 -17.88
CA PHE A 153 9.52 -3.35 -17.62
C PHE A 153 9.96 -1.93 -17.24
N LEU A 154 9.10 -0.92 -17.34
CA LEU A 154 9.43 0.48 -17.03
C LEU A 154 8.45 1.06 -16.01
N LYS A 155 8.95 1.24 -14.80
CA LYS A 155 8.24 1.86 -13.69
C LYS A 155 9.00 3.12 -13.28
N ILE A 156 8.31 4.26 -13.29
CA ILE A 156 8.90 5.55 -12.96
C ILE A 156 8.33 6.01 -11.62
N PHE A 157 9.18 6.43 -10.72
CA PHE A 157 8.76 7.08 -9.48
C PHE A 157 9.71 8.23 -9.13
N THR A 158 9.17 9.19 -8.40
CA THR A 158 9.97 10.28 -7.85
C THR A 158 9.45 10.67 -6.47
N HIS A 159 10.37 11.04 -5.59
CA HIS A 159 10.01 11.61 -4.31
C HIS A 159 9.43 13.00 -4.46
N LEU A 160 8.33 13.27 -3.80
CA LEU A 160 7.78 14.60 -3.67
C LEU A 160 8.45 15.27 -2.46
N LEU A 161 9.38 16.18 -2.75
CA LEU A 161 10.25 16.83 -1.75
C LEU A 161 9.54 17.99 -1.03
N PHE A 162 8.30 17.73 -0.54
CA PHE A 162 7.60 18.68 0.32
C PHE A 162 6.97 17.95 1.52
N LYS A 163 6.68 18.69 2.56
CA LYS A 163 5.83 18.24 3.67
C LYS A 163 4.43 18.79 3.46
N PRO A 164 3.37 18.05 3.78
CA PRO A 164 2.02 18.61 3.77
C PRO A 164 1.98 19.93 4.53
N HIS A 165 1.22 20.89 4.01
CA HIS A 165 1.10 22.20 4.63
C HIS A 165 0.59 22.05 6.08
N LYS A 166 1.01 22.94 6.96
CA LYS A 166 0.66 22.89 8.41
C LYS A 166 -0.84 22.93 8.69
N ASN A 167 -1.64 23.46 7.77
CA ASN A 167 -3.09 23.47 7.86
C ASN A 167 -3.70 22.09 7.61
N ILE A 168 -2.98 21.21 6.88
CA ILE A 168 -3.48 19.86 6.64
C ILE A 168 -3.38 19.07 7.93
N GLY A 169 -4.54 18.72 8.46
CA GLY A 169 -4.68 17.94 9.68
C GLY A 169 -4.26 16.48 9.53
N GLN A 170 -4.54 15.70 10.53
CA GLN A 170 -4.19 14.29 10.58
C GLN A 170 -5.13 13.43 9.73
N PHE A 171 -4.59 12.62 8.85
CA PHE A 171 -5.32 11.52 8.24
C PHE A 171 -5.47 10.36 9.23
N ILE A 172 -6.60 9.69 9.18
CA ILE A 172 -6.87 8.45 9.91
C ILE A 172 -7.34 7.36 8.96
N LEU A 173 -7.27 6.13 9.42
CA LEU A 173 -7.82 4.97 8.71
C LEU A 173 -8.98 4.41 9.52
N ILE A 174 -10.10 4.11 8.85
CA ILE A 174 -11.27 3.49 9.47
C ILE A 174 -11.59 2.19 8.74
N ASN A 175 -11.75 1.10 9.48
CA ASN A 175 -12.02 -0.22 8.91
C ASN A 175 -13.49 -0.31 8.46
N SER A 176 -13.70 -0.52 7.15
CA SER A 176 -15.02 -0.79 6.58
C SER A 176 -15.40 -2.27 6.58
N GLY A 177 -14.49 -3.13 7.00
CA GLY A 177 -14.57 -4.58 6.95
C GLY A 177 -13.63 -5.18 5.90
N LYS A 178 -13.21 -6.43 6.14
CA LYS A 178 -12.29 -7.15 5.24
C LYS A 178 -12.98 -7.42 3.90
N PRO A 179 -12.36 -7.11 2.75
CA PRO A 179 -12.89 -7.51 1.45
C PRO A 179 -12.85 -9.04 1.30
N LYS A 180 -13.82 -9.60 0.61
CA LYS A 180 -13.83 -11.02 0.21
C LYS A 180 -13.01 -11.28 -1.04
N GLU A 181 -12.90 -10.27 -1.88
CA GLU A 181 -12.16 -10.31 -3.11
C GLU A 181 -10.66 -10.05 -2.88
N SER A 182 -9.83 -10.68 -3.69
CA SER A 182 -8.42 -10.35 -3.77
C SER A 182 -8.20 -9.09 -4.62
N THR A 183 -7.04 -8.45 -4.47
CA THR A 183 -6.62 -7.35 -5.36
C THR A 183 -6.62 -7.78 -6.83
N LYS A 184 -6.25 -9.05 -7.12
CA LYS A 184 -6.28 -9.62 -8.47
C LYS A 184 -7.71 -9.62 -9.04
N ASP A 185 -8.70 -10.08 -8.27
CA ASP A 185 -10.10 -10.11 -8.70
C ASP A 185 -10.61 -8.70 -9.02
N MET A 186 -10.20 -7.71 -8.22
CA MET A 186 -10.59 -6.31 -8.42
C MET A 186 -9.96 -5.70 -9.68
N VAL A 187 -8.68 -5.98 -9.92
CA VAL A 187 -7.98 -5.54 -11.16
C VAL A 187 -8.64 -6.20 -12.39
N GLU A 188 -8.98 -7.48 -12.32
CA GLU A 188 -9.65 -8.20 -13.39
C GLU A 188 -11.04 -7.62 -13.66
N LYS A 189 -11.82 -7.30 -12.61
CA LYS A 189 -13.14 -6.64 -12.74
C LYS A 189 -13.03 -5.31 -13.49
N VAL A 190 -12.05 -4.47 -13.15
CA VAL A 190 -11.83 -3.21 -13.86
C VAL A 190 -11.38 -3.44 -15.31
N SER A 191 -10.60 -4.48 -15.57
CA SER A 191 -10.22 -4.88 -16.93
C SER A 191 -11.45 -5.27 -17.78
N GLN A 192 -12.35 -6.06 -17.20
CA GLN A 192 -13.62 -6.43 -17.86
C GLN A 192 -14.50 -5.20 -18.13
N LEU A 193 -14.57 -4.26 -17.17
CA LEU A 193 -15.30 -3.00 -17.38
C LEU A 193 -14.69 -2.17 -18.52
N LYS A 194 -13.34 -2.12 -18.60
CA LYS A 194 -12.64 -1.41 -19.69
C LYS A 194 -12.94 -2.02 -21.05
N ILE A 195 -13.05 -3.34 -21.15
CA ILE A 195 -13.44 -4.02 -22.40
C ILE A 195 -14.90 -3.73 -22.76
N ALA A 196 -15.81 -3.81 -21.77
CA ALA A 196 -17.24 -3.61 -21.99
C ALA A 196 -17.62 -2.13 -22.25
N SER A 197 -16.88 -1.19 -21.69
CA SER A 197 -17.18 0.26 -21.76
C SER A 197 -15.89 1.09 -21.86
N PRO A 198 -15.12 0.98 -22.97
CA PRO A 198 -13.78 1.53 -23.07
C PRO A 198 -13.74 3.06 -22.89
N GLN A 199 -14.64 3.79 -23.56
CA GLN A 199 -14.67 5.26 -23.47
C GLN A 199 -15.03 5.77 -22.06
N LYS A 200 -16.05 5.16 -21.44
CA LYS A 200 -16.47 5.52 -20.07
C LYS A 200 -15.37 5.23 -19.06
N THR A 201 -14.71 4.08 -19.17
CA THR A 201 -13.64 3.70 -18.27
C THR A 201 -12.40 4.57 -18.46
N GLN A 202 -12.08 4.94 -19.73
CA GLN A 202 -10.99 5.87 -20.01
C GLN A 202 -11.24 7.25 -19.39
N ALA A 203 -12.46 7.78 -19.50
CA ALA A 203 -12.83 9.05 -18.90
C ALA A 203 -12.67 9.03 -17.35
N LEU A 204 -12.97 7.89 -16.70
CA LEU A 204 -12.74 7.72 -15.25
C LEU A 204 -11.25 7.72 -14.92
N PHE A 205 -10.41 7.07 -15.74
CA PHE A 205 -8.96 7.09 -15.54
C PHE A 205 -8.34 8.48 -15.77
N ASP A 206 -8.82 9.20 -16.78
CA ASP A 206 -8.36 10.58 -17.05
C ASP A 206 -8.77 11.52 -15.91
N SER A 207 -10.00 11.41 -15.41
CA SER A 207 -10.46 12.13 -14.22
C SER A 207 -9.61 11.78 -12.99
N GLN A 208 -9.28 10.51 -12.80
CA GLN A 208 -8.44 10.08 -11.66
C GLN A 208 -7.03 10.66 -11.77
N GLU A 209 -6.46 10.75 -12.97
CA GLU A 209 -5.17 11.41 -13.20
C GLU A 209 -5.19 12.87 -12.79
N GLU A 210 -6.21 13.64 -13.25
CA GLU A 210 -6.32 15.07 -12.92
C GLU A 210 -6.50 15.29 -11.40
N LEU A 211 -7.36 14.49 -10.75
CA LEU A 211 -7.53 14.55 -9.31
C LEU A 211 -6.24 14.16 -8.55
N THR A 212 -5.45 13.22 -9.10
CA THR A 212 -4.15 12.85 -8.51
C THR A 212 -3.16 14.02 -8.56
N LYS A 213 -3.12 14.79 -9.66
CA LYS A 213 -2.31 16.01 -9.77
C LYS A 213 -2.78 17.09 -8.81
N GLN A 214 -4.08 17.33 -8.74
CA GLN A 214 -4.68 18.29 -7.82
C GLN A 214 -4.37 17.93 -6.35
N MET A 215 -4.48 16.67 -5.96
CA MET A 215 -4.18 16.18 -4.61
C MET A 215 -2.79 16.59 -4.14
N VAL A 216 -1.77 16.49 -4.99
CA VAL A 216 -0.39 16.91 -4.67
C VAL A 216 -0.33 18.41 -4.35
N ILE A 217 -0.99 19.24 -5.17
CA ILE A 217 -1.03 20.70 -5.01
C ILE A 217 -1.77 21.07 -3.73
N LEU A 218 -2.95 20.49 -3.49
CA LEU A 218 -3.79 20.77 -2.33
C LEU A 218 -3.09 20.42 -1.01
N LEU A 219 -2.38 19.28 -0.95
CA LEU A 219 -1.58 18.91 0.21
C LEU A 219 -0.42 19.87 0.46
N LYS A 220 0.21 20.40 -0.61
CA LYS A 220 1.31 21.35 -0.52
C LYS A 220 0.83 22.73 -0.10
N ASP A 221 -0.30 23.20 -0.64
CA ASP A 221 -0.80 24.57 -0.45
C ASP A 221 -1.71 24.71 0.80
N GLY A 222 -2.26 23.61 1.30
CA GLY A 222 -3.04 23.58 2.54
C GLY A 222 -4.49 23.99 2.38
N ASP A 223 -5.08 23.79 1.22
CA ASP A 223 -6.50 24.04 0.95
C ASP A 223 -7.33 22.80 1.37
N GLU A 224 -7.83 22.81 2.60
CA GLU A 224 -8.57 21.71 3.18
C GLU A 224 -9.95 21.48 2.55
N ASP A 225 -10.64 22.52 2.12
CA ASP A 225 -11.98 22.41 1.51
C ASP A 225 -11.87 21.71 0.15
N SER A 226 -10.97 22.19 -0.69
CA SER A 226 -10.70 21.56 -1.98
C SER A 226 -10.10 20.17 -1.82
N LEU A 227 -9.31 19.89 -0.78
CA LEU A 227 -8.80 18.56 -0.45
C LEU A 227 -9.93 17.58 -0.16
N ILE A 228 -10.90 17.97 0.67
CA ILE A 228 -12.09 17.17 0.99
C ILE A 228 -12.86 16.84 -0.29
N GLU A 229 -13.12 17.82 -1.16
CA GLU A 229 -13.83 17.59 -2.42
C GLU A 229 -13.04 16.71 -3.39
N CYS A 230 -11.71 16.89 -3.47
CA CYS A 230 -10.83 16.05 -4.30
C CYS A 230 -10.89 14.58 -3.86
N ILE A 231 -10.86 14.30 -2.55
CA ILE A 231 -11.00 12.93 -2.02
C ILE A 231 -12.37 12.34 -2.38
N LYS A 232 -13.46 13.10 -2.21
CA LYS A 232 -14.81 12.65 -2.56
C LYS A 232 -14.94 12.33 -4.05
N LEU A 233 -14.45 13.19 -4.92
CA LEU A 233 -14.51 12.98 -6.37
C LEU A 233 -13.69 11.75 -6.80
N GLY A 234 -12.49 11.58 -6.24
CA GLY A 234 -11.67 10.40 -6.46
C GLY A 234 -12.37 9.10 -6.05
N GLU A 235 -13.03 9.11 -4.89
CA GLU A 235 -13.84 7.99 -4.42
C GLU A 235 -15.02 7.70 -5.34
N ARG A 236 -15.72 8.73 -5.85
CA ARG A 236 -16.82 8.53 -6.83
C ARG A 236 -16.35 7.83 -8.10
N ASN A 237 -15.13 8.08 -8.54
CA ASN A 237 -14.54 7.36 -9.67
C ASN A 237 -14.35 5.87 -9.34
N LEU A 238 -13.87 5.55 -8.13
CA LEU A 238 -13.68 4.17 -7.66
C LEU A 238 -15.02 3.44 -7.52
N GLU A 239 -16.07 4.10 -7.02
CA GLU A 239 -17.43 3.56 -6.99
C GLU A 239 -17.94 3.24 -8.41
N LYS A 240 -17.74 4.16 -9.37
CA LYS A 240 -18.13 3.95 -10.78
C LYS A 240 -17.33 2.84 -11.46
N LEU A 241 -16.09 2.59 -11.03
CA LEU A 241 -15.31 1.41 -11.45
C LEU A 241 -15.81 0.11 -10.82
N GLY A 242 -16.73 0.18 -9.84
CA GLY A 242 -17.34 -0.97 -9.19
C GLY A 242 -16.44 -1.68 -8.20
N VAL A 243 -15.48 -0.96 -7.60
CA VAL A 243 -14.48 -1.51 -6.66
C VAL A 243 -14.75 -1.14 -5.21
N VAL A 244 -15.90 -0.55 -4.92
CA VAL A 244 -16.32 -0.11 -3.57
C VAL A 244 -17.61 -0.82 -3.18
N GLY A 245 -17.59 -1.60 -2.10
CA GLY A 245 -18.75 -2.32 -1.59
C GLY A 245 -19.76 -1.39 -0.90
N GLU A 246 -21.03 -1.78 -0.89
CA GLU A 246 -22.14 -0.98 -0.33
C GLU A 246 -21.91 -0.58 1.14
N LYS A 247 -21.33 -1.49 1.94
CA LYS A 247 -20.99 -1.22 3.34
C LYS A 247 -19.96 -0.09 3.45
N ALA A 248 -18.93 -0.10 2.61
CA ALA A 248 -17.92 0.96 2.57
C ALA A 248 -18.54 2.28 2.09
N GLN A 249 -19.34 2.26 1.00
CA GLN A 249 -20.06 3.44 0.50
C GLN A 249 -20.97 4.05 1.60
N SER A 250 -21.71 3.22 2.31
CA SER A 250 -22.57 3.67 3.41
C SER A 250 -21.79 4.40 4.50
N LEU A 251 -20.64 3.86 4.91
CA LEU A 251 -19.77 4.48 5.90
C LEU A 251 -19.16 5.79 5.37
N ILE A 252 -18.70 5.81 4.12
CA ILE A 252 -18.18 7.01 3.45
C ILE A 252 -19.23 8.13 3.45
N ARG A 253 -20.50 7.83 3.10
CA ARG A 253 -21.59 8.84 3.14
C ARG A 253 -21.85 9.39 4.54
N VAL A 254 -21.66 8.57 5.56
CA VAL A 254 -21.77 9.08 6.95
C VAL A 254 -20.63 10.04 7.26
N ILE A 255 -19.39 9.70 6.91
CA ILE A 255 -18.23 10.56 7.12
C ILE A 255 -18.40 11.90 6.39
N GLU A 256 -18.92 11.87 5.15
CA GLU A 256 -19.21 13.07 4.37
C GLU A 256 -20.28 13.97 5.02
N ARG A 257 -21.36 13.38 5.55
CA ARG A 257 -22.39 14.14 6.30
C ARG A 257 -21.85 14.77 7.59
N LEU A 258 -20.81 14.20 8.17
CA LEU A 258 -20.11 14.78 9.31
C LEU A 258 -19.16 15.92 8.92
N GLY A 259 -18.95 16.18 7.62
CA GLY A 259 -18.09 17.24 7.09
C GLY A 259 -16.69 16.77 6.68
N GLY A 260 -16.44 15.47 6.68
CA GLY A 260 -15.18 14.89 6.23
C GLY A 260 -15.23 14.35 4.80
N ALA A 261 -14.19 13.63 4.43
CA ALA A 261 -14.10 12.82 3.21
C ALA A 261 -13.44 11.49 3.52
N ALA A 262 -13.82 10.46 2.78
CA ALA A 262 -13.22 9.15 2.89
C ALA A 262 -13.17 8.47 1.53
N LYS A 263 -12.17 7.59 1.35
CA LYS A 263 -12.02 6.77 0.17
C LYS A 263 -11.45 5.39 0.53
N ILE A 264 -11.70 4.41 -0.30
CA ILE A 264 -11.03 3.12 -0.15
C ILE A 264 -9.52 3.27 -0.34
N ASN A 265 -8.74 2.32 0.16
CA ASN A 265 -7.30 2.29 0.01
C ASN A 265 -6.86 0.97 -0.63
N GLY A 266 -6.12 1.03 -1.74
CA GLY A 266 -5.70 -0.14 -2.51
C GLY A 266 -6.79 -0.72 -3.43
N GLY A 267 -6.88 -2.04 -3.53
CA GLY A 267 -7.74 -2.72 -4.51
C GLY A 267 -9.23 -2.61 -4.26
N GLY A 268 -9.66 -2.34 -3.01
CA GLY A 268 -11.07 -2.30 -2.66
C GLY A 268 -11.72 -3.69 -2.51
N GLY A 269 -13.04 -3.74 -2.70
CA GLY A 269 -13.88 -4.92 -2.65
C GLY A 269 -15.32 -4.52 -2.91
N PHE A 270 -16.16 -5.40 -3.44
CA PHE A 270 -17.55 -5.04 -3.80
C PHE A 270 -18.63 -5.86 -3.09
N LYS A 271 -18.31 -7.03 -2.53
CA LYS A 271 -19.33 -7.89 -1.88
C LYS A 271 -19.60 -7.50 -0.43
N GLU A 272 -18.55 -7.11 0.31
CA GLU A 272 -18.67 -6.77 1.74
C GLU A 272 -17.95 -5.46 2.05
N GLY A 273 -16.93 -5.47 2.92
CA GLY A 273 -16.07 -4.33 3.19
C GLY A 273 -15.05 -4.11 2.09
N SER A 274 -14.42 -2.96 2.08
CA SER A 274 -13.37 -2.59 1.12
C SER A 274 -12.02 -2.33 1.81
N GLY A 275 -11.82 -2.90 3.00
CA GLY A 275 -10.61 -2.71 3.80
C GLY A 275 -10.62 -1.41 4.59
N MET A 276 -9.42 -0.85 4.81
CA MET A 276 -9.24 0.44 5.48
C MET A 276 -9.57 1.59 4.54
N LEU A 277 -10.45 2.48 4.98
CA LEU A 277 -10.72 3.75 4.32
C LEU A 277 -9.71 4.78 4.76
N LEU A 278 -9.11 5.51 3.82
CA LEU A 278 -8.37 6.74 4.10
C LEU A 278 -9.38 7.86 4.36
N VAL A 279 -9.27 8.50 5.51
CA VAL A 279 -10.26 9.48 5.97
C VAL A 279 -9.57 10.77 6.35
N TYR A 280 -10.14 11.89 5.92
CA TYR A 280 -9.73 13.23 6.28
C TYR A 280 -10.91 14.03 6.86
N HIS A 281 -10.65 14.81 7.88
CA HIS A 281 -11.60 15.74 8.48
C HIS A 281 -10.87 16.90 9.15
N LYS A 282 -11.34 18.13 8.99
CA LYS A 282 -10.75 19.31 9.66
C LYS A 282 -10.75 19.18 11.18
N ASP A 283 -11.82 18.62 11.74
CA ASP A 283 -11.94 18.26 13.16
C ASP A 283 -11.92 16.73 13.29
N VAL A 284 -10.74 16.15 13.42
CA VAL A 284 -10.56 14.70 13.52
C VAL A 284 -11.23 14.10 14.77
N GLU A 285 -11.33 14.86 15.88
CA GLU A 285 -11.92 14.37 17.11
C GLU A 285 -13.42 14.07 16.96
N ARG A 286 -14.12 14.82 16.10
CA ARG A 286 -15.51 14.53 15.74
C ARG A 286 -15.67 13.14 15.14
N LEU A 287 -14.76 12.75 14.24
CA LEU A 287 -14.77 11.40 13.64
C LEU A 287 -14.34 10.32 14.63
N LEU A 288 -13.37 10.59 15.48
CA LEU A 288 -12.92 9.65 16.51
C LEU A 288 -14.05 9.34 17.49
N ASN A 289 -14.82 10.37 17.91
CA ASN A 289 -15.98 10.21 18.77
C ASN A 289 -17.08 9.37 18.08
N TYR A 290 -17.37 9.66 16.80
CA TYR A 290 -18.31 8.86 16.02
C TYR A 290 -17.85 7.40 15.92
N ALA A 291 -16.59 7.15 15.55
CA ALA A 291 -16.04 5.83 15.42
C ALA A 291 -16.11 5.04 16.73
N LYS A 292 -15.79 5.69 17.86
CA LYS A 292 -15.91 5.10 19.19
C LYS A 292 -17.36 4.70 19.52
N GLN A 293 -18.32 5.59 19.25
CA GLN A 293 -19.75 5.30 19.46
C GLN A 293 -20.26 4.12 18.62
N LYS A 294 -19.70 3.94 17.43
CA LYS A 294 -20.06 2.85 16.49
C LYS A 294 -19.15 1.63 16.60
N ASN A 295 -18.23 1.61 17.57
CA ASN A 295 -17.26 0.55 17.78
C ASN A 295 -16.48 0.20 16.49
N LEU A 296 -16.09 1.23 15.72
CA LEU A 296 -15.30 1.08 14.51
C LEU A 296 -13.80 1.03 14.87
N GLU A 297 -13.08 0.14 14.20
CA GLU A 297 -11.63 0.10 14.30
C GLU A 297 -11.02 1.31 13.58
N VAL A 298 -10.18 2.07 14.29
CA VAL A 298 -9.50 3.27 13.79
C VAL A 298 -7.99 3.15 14.00
N LEU A 299 -7.22 3.47 12.98
CA LEU A 299 -5.78 3.62 13.07
C LEU A 299 -5.38 5.08 12.82
N LYS A 300 -4.73 5.70 13.80
CA LYS A 300 -4.05 6.98 13.60
C LYS A 300 -2.75 6.74 12.86
N ILE A 301 -2.50 7.50 11.79
CA ILE A 301 -1.31 7.37 10.95
C ILE A 301 -0.56 8.68 10.83
N LYS A 302 0.74 8.57 10.59
CA LYS A 302 1.58 9.66 10.10
C LYS A 302 2.04 9.28 8.70
N ILE A 303 1.90 10.19 7.76
CA ILE A 303 2.31 10.03 6.36
C ILE A 303 3.75 10.49 6.16
N GLY A 304 4.40 10.00 5.10
CA GLY A 304 5.78 10.35 4.78
C GLY A 304 6.81 9.66 5.67
N ALA A 305 6.48 8.46 6.18
CA ALA A 305 7.40 7.67 6.99
C ALA A 305 8.63 7.20 6.21
N GLU A 306 9.70 6.91 6.93
CA GLU A 306 10.92 6.31 6.37
C GLU A 306 10.62 4.95 5.74
N GLY A 307 11.27 4.66 4.61
CA GLY A 307 11.11 3.42 3.85
C GLY A 307 11.71 2.19 4.55
N LEU A 308 12.03 1.20 3.74
CA LEU A 308 12.70 -0.02 4.16
C LEU A 308 14.03 0.29 4.83
N ARG A 309 14.31 -0.33 5.99
CA ARG A 309 15.55 -0.12 6.73
C ARG A 309 15.97 -1.35 7.53
N ARG A 310 17.25 -1.39 7.87
CA ARG A 310 17.76 -2.27 8.94
C ARG A 310 17.56 -1.54 10.25
N ASP A 311 17.06 -2.26 11.25
CA ASP A 311 16.85 -1.71 12.60
C ASP A 311 18.00 -2.15 13.54
N GLU A 312 18.52 -3.38 13.36
CA GLU A 312 19.70 -3.93 14.07
C GLU A 312 20.48 -4.91 13.17
#